data_c6421e663769fb79ced4fd94c60de25d
#
_entry.id   c6421e663769fb79ced4fd94c60de25d
#
_cell.length_a   1.000
_cell.length_b   1.000
_cell.length_c   1.000
_cell.angle_alpha   90.00
_cell.angle_beta   90.00
_cell.angle_gamma   90.00
#
_symmetry.space_group_name_H-M   'P 1'
#
loop_
_entity.id
_entity.type
_entity.pdbx_description
1 polymer ?
#
loop_
_entity_poly.entity_id
_entity_poly.type
_entity_poly.pdbx_seq_one_letter_code
_entity_poly.pdbx_strand_id
1 'polypeptide(L)'
;MKKAFALLLVIGVAFNSSVQAQKKGDDKYTHYFKDVEEAIESKAVVVELTNGISRKDFLKFKAKYTNNTSDFLLVDPSKTNITLGAVTVNPSEKSFILDPNDKKSKTIDIKDGADFMVESFEVAPEGFAIIPTDGTPVKMPEFKLPASTNNIEAGNFEINLKRVKQETKETWATFTIKYTGKDYAIIDPSRISVKTEKGEQYANEFRKSKMILLENGDKKNVDAVFHIPAKVVDMQFAKLFVQWGECMTETKAEPFELGESATFELDEALTAEKNK
;
A
#
# COMPACT_ATOMS: atom_id res chain seq x y z
N MET A 1 -82.99 -23.95 38.87
CA MET A 1 -81.70 -24.37 39.49
C MET A 1 -81.03 -25.41 38.61
N LYS A 2 -80.06 -25.07 37.79
CA LYS A 2 -79.09 -26.01 37.16
C LYS A 2 -77.82 -25.23 36.97
N LYS A 3 -76.81 -25.60 37.71
CA LYS A 3 -75.44 -25.05 37.62
C LYS A 3 -74.70 -25.72 36.45
N ALA A 4 -74.29 -24.93 35.48
CA ALA A 4 -73.36 -25.42 34.42
C ALA A 4 -71.93 -25.20 34.85
N PHE A 5 -71.16 -26.24 34.95
CA PHE A 5 -69.74 -26.25 35.23
C PHE A 5 -69.01 -26.08 33.87
N ALA A 6 -68.28 -24.99 33.68
CA ALA A 6 -67.42 -24.81 32.52
C ALA A 6 -66.05 -25.37 32.85
N LEU A 7 -65.62 -26.39 32.14
CA LEU A 7 -64.31 -27.00 32.24
C LEU A 7 -63.34 -26.22 31.34
N LEU A 8 -62.40 -25.48 31.93
CA LEU A 8 -61.36 -24.75 31.21
C LEU A 8 -60.20 -25.70 30.93
N LEU A 9 -60.05 -26.07 29.66
CA LEU A 9 -58.96 -26.90 29.20
C LEU A 9 -57.73 -25.99 28.92
N VAL A 10 -56.73 -25.97 29.82
CA VAL A 10 -55.46 -25.27 29.61
C VAL A 10 -54.54 -26.18 28.78
N ILE A 11 -54.39 -25.83 27.50
CA ILE A 11 -53.40 -26.48 26.61
C ILE A 11 -52.05 -25.81 26.94
N GLY A 12 -51.24 -26.49 27.72
CA GLY A 12 -49.84 -26.15 27.93
C GLY A 12 -49.00 -26.44 26.65
N VAL A 13 -48.69 -25.38 25.90
CA VAL A 13 -47.66 -25.47 24.86
C VAL A 13 -46.30 -25.52 25.56
N ALA A 14 -45.73 -26.69 25.66
CA ALA A 14 -44.33 -26.87 26.08
C ALA A 14 -43.43 -26.35 24.96
N PHE A 15 -42.92 -25.13 25.09
CA PHE A 15 -41.77 -24.67 24.33
C PHE A 15 -40.56 -25.51 24.77
N ASN A 16 -40.24 -26.52 23.98
CA ASN A 16 -38.89 -27.13 24.06
C ASN A 16 -37.87 -26.12 23.54
N SER A 17 -37.49 -25.19 24.38
CA SER A 17 -36.23 -24.48 24.22
C SER A 17 -35.12 -25.51 24.47
N SER A 18 -34.61 -26.08 23.40
CA SER A 18 -33.31 -26.76 23.43
C SER A 18 -32.27 -25.70 23.76
N VAL A 19 -32.06 -25.47 25.05
CA VAL A 19 -30.85 -24.84 25.55
C VAL A 19 -29.72 -25.77 25.18
N GLN A 20 -29.12 -25.56 24.02
CA GLN A 20 -27.80 -26.10 23.73
C GLN A 20 -26.91 -25.58 24.85
N ALA A 21 -26.54 -26.46 25.77
CA ALA A 21 -25.55 -26.18 26.77
C ALA A 21 -24.27 -25.77 26.00
N GLN A 22 -24.01 -24.47 25.94
CA GLN A 22 -22.72 -23.94 25.53
C GLN A 22 -21.68 -24.65 26.39
N LYS A 23 -20.91 -25.54 25.77
CA LYS A 23 -19.72 -26.13 26.40
C LYS A 23 -18.85 -24.98 26.87
N LYS A 24 -18.73 -24.83 28.18
CA LYS A 24 -17.91 -23.84 28.84
C LYS A 24 -16.47 -23.99 28.33
N GLY A 25 -16.04 -23.05 27.49
CA GLY A 25 -14.65 -22.68 27.25
C GLY A 25 -13.72 -23.75 26.72
N ASP A 26 -13.69 -23.89 25.41
CA ASP A 26 -12.38 -24.14 24.80
C ASP A 26 -11.89 -22.78 24.28
N ASP A 27 -10.89 -22.17 24.93
CA ASP A 27 -10.26 -20.90 24.48
C ASP A 27 -9.64 -21.03 23.08
N LYS A 28 -9.72 -22.21 22.49
CA LYS A 28 -9.21 -22.55 21.16
C LYS A 28 -10.28 -22.64 20.08
N TYR A 29 -11.58 -22.56 20.45
CA TYR A 29 -12.65 -22.63 19.45
C TYR A 29 -12.52 -21.47 18.45
N THR A 30 -12.44 -21.80 17.18
CA THR A 30 -12.19 -20.84 16.10
C THR A 30 -13.38 -20.80 15.15
N HIS A 31 -13.92 -19.63 14.91
CA HIS A 31 -14.84 -19.39 13.79
C HIS A 31 -14.04 -19.24 12.51
N TYR A 32 -14.50 -19.87 11.45
CA TYR A 32 -13.99 -19.73 10.09
C TYR A 32 -15.08 -19.10 9.24
N PHE A 33 -14.71 -18.13 8.41
CA PHE A 33 -15.64 -17.39 7.57
C PHE A 33 -15.43 -17.74 6.11
N LYS A 34 -16.51 -17.67 5.32
CA LYS A 34 -16.42 -17.79 3.87
C LYS A 34 -15.61 -16.62 3.33
N ASP A 35 -14.81 -16.87 2.30
CA ASP A 35 -14.15 -15.78 1.58
C ASP A 35 -15.21 -14.88 0.94
N VAL A 36 -14.94 -13.57 0.92
CA VAL A 36 -15.83 -12.62 0.25
C VAL A 36 -15.72 -12.82 -1.25
N GLU A 37 -16.83 -13.15 -1.91
CA GLU A 37 -16.82 -13.48 -3.35
C GLU A 37 -16.62 -12.24 -4.22
N GLU A 38 -17.21 -11.11 -3.85
CA GLU A 38 -17.12 -9.85 -4.60
C GLU A 38 -16.05 -8.95 -4.00
N ALA A 39 -15.09 -8.53 -4.82
CA ALA A 39 -14.09 -7.56 -4.40
C ALA A 39 -14.74 -6.18 -4.27
N ILE A 40 -14.23 -5.37 -3.33
CA ILE A 40 -14.58 -3.96 -3.22
C ILE A 40 -13.73 -3.20 -4.24
N GLU A 41 -14.36 -2.53 -5.20
CA GLU A 41 -13.68 -1.98 -6.36
C GLU A 41 -13.92 -0.48 -6.55
N SER A 42 -12.88 0.20 -6.99
CA SER A 42 -12.96 1.52 -7.60
C SER A 42 -12.09 1.58 -8.85
N LYS A 43 -12.09 2.71 -9.55
CA LYS A 43 -11.15 2.90 -10.66
C LYS A 43 -9.68 2.84 -10.22
N ALA A 44 -9.41 3.20 -8.97
CA ALA A 44 -8.05 3.33 -8.45
C ALA A 44 -7.56 2.07 -7.74
N VAL A 45 -8.42 1.37 -7.02
CA VAL A 45 -8.02 0.24 -6.18
C VAL A 45 -9.06 -0.87 -6.20
N VAL A 46 -8.58 -2.12 -6.11
CA VAL A 46 -9.39 -3.31 -5.82
C VAL A 46 -8.94 -3.89 -4.50
N VAL A 47 -9.89 -4.22 -3.62
CA VAL A 47 -9.65 -4.85 -2.32
C VAL A 47 -10.35 -6.20 -2.27
N GLU A 48 -9.57 -7.28 -2.24
CA GLU A 48 -10.05 -8.66 -2.10
C GLU A 48 -9.89 -9.09 -0.63
N LEU A 49 -10.96 -9.62 -0.03
CA LEU A 49 -11.02 -10.01 1.38
C LEU A 49 -11.19 -11.53 1.49
N THR A 50 -10.27 -12.21 2.19
CA THR A 50 -10.25 -13.67 2.28
C THR A 50 -9.73 -14.15 3.65
N ASN A 51 -9.90 -15.46 3.91
CA ASN A 51 -9.34 -16.14 5.07
C ASN A 51 -9.76 -15.52 6.42
N GLY A 52 -11.05 -15.17 6.56
CA GLY A 52 -11.60 -14.68 7.81
C GLY A 52 -11.59 -15.77 8.90
N ILE A 53 -11.02 -15.47 10.06
CA ILE A 53 -11.07 -16.31 11.25
C ILE A 53 -11.24 -15.45 12.49
N SER A 54 -11.96 -15.96 13.50
CA SER A 54 -12.02 -15.31 14.80
C SER A 54 -11.97 -16.31 15.96
N ARG A 55 -11.55 -15.83 17.10
CA ARG A 55 -11.66 -16.42 18.41
C ARG A 55 -12.16 -15.35 19.37
N LYS A 56 -12.40 -15.73 20.61
CA LYS A 56 -12.84 -14.79 21.64
C LYS A 56 -11.94 -13.55 21.77
N ASP A 57 -10.63 -13.71 21.55
CA ASP A 57 -9.59 -12.71 21.79
C ASP A 57 -9.03 -12.05 20.52
N PHE A 58 -9.45 -12.47 19.32
CA PHE A 58 -9.00 -11.87 18.08
C PHE A 58 -9.94 -12.10 16.88
N LEU A 59 -9.82 -11.21 15.92
CA LEU A 59 -10.34 -11.35 14.55
C LEU A 59 -9.19 -11.17 13.56
N LYS A 60 -9.07 -12.05 12.58
CA LYS A 60 -8.07 -11.97 11.51
C LYS A 60 -8.68 -12.24 10.15
N PHE A 61 -8.21 -11.51 9.16
CA PHE A 61 -8.49 -11.80 7.76
C PHE A 61 -7.35 -11.31 6.87
N LYS A 62 -7.34 -11.71 5.62
CA LYS A 62 -6.39 -11.26 4.62
C LYS A 62 -7.05 -10.26 3.70
N ALA A 63 -6.47 -9.06 3.57
CA ALA A 63 -6.83 -8.06 2.59
C ALA A 63 -5.74 -7.99 1.52
N LYS A 64 -6.12 -8.11 0.24
CA LYS A 64 -5.23 -7.92 -0.90
C LYS A 64 -5.65 -6.65 -1.62
N TYR A 65 -4.73 -5.72 -1.70
CA TYR A 65 -4.91 -4.43 -2.35
C TYR A 65 -4.20 -4.45 -3.71
N THR A 66 -4.90 -4.03 -4.75
CA THR A 66 -4.35 -3.89 -6.11
C THR A 66 -4.49 -2.43 -6.54
N ASN A 67 -3.38 -1.77 -6.85
CA ASN A 67 -3.35 -0.43 -7.40
C ASN A 67 -3.54 -0.52 -8.93
N ASN A 68 -4.65 0.00 -9.45
CA ASN A 68 -4.98 -0.02 -10.88
C ASN A 68 -4.56 1.27 -11.60
N THR A 69 -3.79 2.14 -10.94
CA THR A 69 -3.37 3.43 -11.50
C THR A 69 -1.90 3.44 -11.91
N SER A 70 -1.52 4.42 -12.72
CA SER A 70 -0.12 4.75 -13.02
C SER A 70 0.55 5.59 -11.94
N ASP A 71 -0.15 5.90 -10.85
CA ASP A 71 0.30 6.69 -9.71
C ASP A 71 0.61 5.78 -8.51
N PHE A 72 1.27 6.33 -7.49
CA PHE A 72 1.43 5.60 -6.23
C PHE A 72 0.12 5.62 -5.44
N LEU A 73 -0.15 4.54 -4.73
CA LEU A 73 -1.32 4.42 -3.86
C LEU A 73 -0.88 4.27 -2.39
N LEU A 74 -1.22 5.25 -1.57
CA LEU A 74 -1.13 5.14 -0.12
C LEU A 74 -2.33 4.36 0.40
N VAL A 75 -2.08 3.38 1.24
CA VAL A 75 -3.09 2.60 1.96
C VAL A 75 -2.80 2.68 3.45
N ASP A 76 -3.77 3.15 4.22
CA ASP A 76 -3.72 3.19 5.68
C ASP A 76 -4.80 2.26 6.26
N PRO A 77 -4.48 0.97 6.51
CA PRO A 77 -5.46 0.02 7.02
C PRO A 77 -6.05 0.41 8.38
N SER A 78 -5.35 1.24 9.16
CA SER A 78 -5.84 1.69 10.46
C SER A 78 -7.12 2.54 10.38
N LYS A 79 -7.50 2.96 9.18
CA LYS A 79 -8.75 3.69 8.91
C LYS A 79 -9.91 2.78 8.51
N THR A 80 -9.62 1.50 8.21
CA THR A 80 -10.67 0.53 7.89
C THR A 80 -11.61 0.35 9.05
N ASN A 81 -12.92 0.47 8.82
CA ASN A 81 -13.94 0.20 9.82
C ASN A 81 -14.35 -1.27 9.75
N ILE A 82 -14.35 -1.95 10.89
CA ILE A 82 -14.79 -3.34 11.03
C ILE A 82 -15.91 -3.38 12.04
N THR A 83 -17.11 -3.74 11.58
CA THR A 83 -18.32 -3.72 12.39
C THR A 83 -18.72 -5.14 12.77
N LEU A 84 -18.79 -5.40 14.09
CA LEU A 84 -19.22 -6.64 14.72
C LEU A 84 -20.51 -6.37 15.49
N GLY A 85 -21.65 -6.62 14.85
CA GLY A 85 -22.96 -6.26 15.42
C GLY A 85 -23.10 -4.75 15.66
N ALA A 86 -23.10 -4.34 16.92
CA ALA A 86 -23.21 -2.91 17.31
C ALA A 86 -21.85 -2.24 17.60
N VAL A 87 -20.74 -2.96 17.48
CA VAL A 87 -19.41 -2.45 17.83
C VAL A 87 -18.58 -2.28 16.56
N THR A 88 -17.94 -1.12 16.39
CA THR A 88 -16.97 -0.88 15.31
C THR A 88 -15.58 -0.76 15.92
N VAL A 89 -14.62 -1.45 15.32
CA VAL A 89 -13.21 -1.45 15.69
C VAL A 89 -12.35 -1.14 14.46
N ASN A 90 -11.15 -0.63 14.70
CA ASN A 90 -10.18 -0.33 13.63
C ASN A 90 -8.92 -1.13 13.83
N PRO A 91 -8.26 -1.58 12.76
CA PRO A 91 -6.97 -2.22 12.81
C PRO A 91 -5.87 -1.29 13.35
N SER A 92 -4.73 -1.87 13.74
CA SER A 92 -3.54 -1.12 14.16
C SER A 92 -2.38 -1.23 13.18
N GLU A 93 -2.62 -1.79 12.00
CA GLU A 93 -1.62 -1.96 10.94
C GLU A 93 -1.14 -0.61 10.42
N LYS A 94 0.18 -0.55 10.19
CA LYS A 94 0.80 0.65 9.63
C LYS A 94 0.43 0.84 8.17
N SER A 95 0.33 2.11 7.77
CA SER A 95 0.21 2.51 6.38
C SER A 95 1.36 1.98 5.52
N PHE A 96 1.10 1.82 4.25
CA PHE A 96 2.10 1.42 3.26
C PHE A 96 1.74 2.01 1.89
N ILE A 97 2.71 1.99 0.99
CA ILE A 97 2.55 2.46 -0.37
C ILE A 97 2.63 1.28 -1.33
N LEU A 98 1.81 1.33 -2.35
CA LEU A 98 1.88 0.48 -3.54
C LEU A 98 2.46 1.29 -4.69
N ASP A 99 3.41 0.69 -5.40
CA ASP A 99 3.90 1.22 -6.67
C ASP A 99 2.78 1.25 -7.73
N PRO A 100 2.92 2.01 -8.81
CA PRO A 100 2.00 1.97 -9.95
C PRO A 100 1.77 0.53 -10.45
N ASN A 101 0.49 0.16 -10.63
CA ASN A 101 0.07 -1.16 -11.11
C ASN A 101 0.58 -2.35 -10.29
N ASP A 102 0.89 -2.15 -9.01
CA ASP A 102 1.36 -3.20 -8.09
C ASP A 102 0.24 -3.69 -7.17
N LYS A 103 0.50 -4.80 -6.49
CA LYS A 103 -0.42 -5.43 -5.54
C LYS A 103 0.28 -5.91 -4.30
N LYS A 104 -0.40 -5.87 -3.16
CA LYS A 104 0.13 -6.32 -1.87
C LYS A 104 -0.96 -6.92 -1.01
N SER A 105 -0.64 -8.04 -0.36
CA SER A 105 -1.51 -8.64 0.65
C SER A 105 -1.04 -8.30 2.05
N LYS A 106 -1.99 -8.03 2.93
CA LYS A 106 -1.78 -7.83 4.36
C LYS A 106 -2.72 -8.72 5.15
N THR A 107 -2.24 -9.26 6.25
CA THR A 107 -3.10 -9.84 7.27
C THR A 107 -3.50 -8.72 8.21
N ILE A 108 -4.79 -8.54 8.39
CA ILE A 108 -5.38 -7.63 9.37
C ILE A 108 -5.60 -8.46 10.64
N ASP A 109 -5.09 -7.99 11.78
CA ASP A 109 -5.10 -8.71 13.07
C ASP A 109 -5.60 -7.78 14.18
N ILE A 110 -6.82 -8.00 14.65
CA ILE A 110 -7.47 -7.21 15.69
C ILE A 110 -7.60 -8.05 16.95
N LYS A 111 -7.15 -7.54 18.09
CA LYS A 111 -7.09 -8.28 19.35
C LYS A 111 -7.89 -7.69 20.50
N ASP A 112 -8.29 -6.42 20.38
CA ASP A 112 -8.96 -5.70 21.44
C ASP A 112 -10.17 -4.95 20.92
N GLY A 113 -11.10 -4.58 21.80
CA GLY A 113 -12.19 -3.67 21.51
C GLY A 113 -13.56 -4.30 21.29
N ALA A 114 -13.64 -5.63 21.10
CA ALA A 114 -14.93 -6.31 20.90
C ALA A 114 -14.90 -7.78 21.37
N ASP A 115 -16.09 -8.41 21.42
CA ASP A 115 -16.20 -9.87 21.41
C ASP A 115 -16.20 -10.33 19.95
N PHE A 116 -15.21 -11.14 19.59
CA PHE A 116 -15.00 -11.60 18.24
C PHE A 116 -15.69 -12.93 17.91
N MET A 117 -16.47 -13.50 18.83
CA MET A 117 -17.28 -14.70 18.57
C MET A 117 -18.59 -14.34 17.91
N VAL A 118 -18.52 -13.88 16.67
CA VAL A 118 -19.67 -13.43 15.86
C VAL A 118 -19.95 -14.40 14.72
N GLU A 119 -21.17 -14.37 14.18
CA GLU A 119 -21.58 -15.15 13.00
C GLU A 119 -21.31 -14.41 11.68
N SER A 120 -21.16 -13.06 11.75
CA SER A 120 -20.78 -12.23 10.62
C SER A 120 -20.08 -10.96 11.10
N PHE A 121 -19.28 -10.36 10.22
CA PHE A 121 -18.72 -9.03 10.43
C PHE A 121 -18.58 -8.31 9.10
N GLU A 122 -18.74 -7.01 9.13
CA GLU A 122 -18.63 -6.13 7.98
C GLU A 122 -17.27 -5.44 7.97
N VAL A 123 -16.66 -5.30 6.78
CA VAL A 123 -15.40 -4.60 6.56
C VAL A 123 -15.64 -3.49 5.54
N ALA A 124 -15.44 -2.24 5.96
CA ALA A 124 -15.48 -1.05 5.12
C ALA A 124 -14.05 -0.49 5.00
N PRO A 125 -13.30 -0.81 3.94
CA PRO A 125 -11.94 -0.34 3.76
C PRO A 125 -11.91 1.16 3.50
N GLU A 126 -11.10 1.88 4.27
CA GLU A 126 -10.88 3.33 4.16
C GLU A 126 -9.39 3.66 4.25
N GLY A 127 -9.03 4.94 4.15
CA GLY A 127 -7.65 5.40 4.30
C GLY A 127 -6.82 5.29 3.03
N PHE A 128 -7.44 5.55 1.87
CA PHE A 128 -6.76 5.55 0.57
C PHE A 128 -6.42 6.97 0.12
N ALA A 129 -5.25 7.11 -0.51
CA ALA A 129 -4.91 8.33 -1.21
C ALA A 129 -4.05 8.02 -2.45
N ILE A 130 -4.34 8.69 -3.56
CA ILE A 130 -3.46 8.70 -4.74
C ILE A 130 -2.33 9.70 -4.49
N ILE A 131 -1.11 9.31 -4.87
CA ILE A 131 0.05 10.20 -4.91
C ILE A 131 0.43 10.34 -6.38
N PRO A 132 -0.01 11.44 -7.06
CA PRO A 132 0.18 11.63 -8.49
C PRO A 132 1.66 11.65 -8.88
N THR A 133 1.98 11.01 -10.00
CA THR A 133 3.34 10.98 -10.56
C THR A 133 3.67 12.20 -11.42
N ASP A 134 2.68 13.00 -11.80
CA ASP A 134 2.77 14.21 -12.61
C ASP A 134 2.81 15.51 -11.79
N GLY A 135 3.40 15.47 -10.60
CA GLY A 135 3.52 16.61 -9.70
C GLY A 135 4.26 17.82 -10.27
N THR A 136 4.54 18.82 -9.44
CA THR A 136 5.25 20.04 -9.85
C THR A 136 6.74 19.77 -10.08
N PRO A 137 7.29 19.95 -11.29
CA PRO A 137 8.71 19.71 -11.55
C PRO A 137 9.61 20.68 -10.79
N VAL A 138 10.70 20.15 -10.23
CA VAL A 138 11.76 20.94 -9.60
C VAL A 138 12.94 21.08 -10.55
N LYS A 139 13.27 22.34 -10.90
CA LYS A 139 14.40 22.62 -11.81
C LYS A 139 15.73 22.39 -11.08
N MET A 140 16.45 21.37 -11.51
CA MET A 140 17.77 21.02 -10.99
C MET A 140 18.87 21.69 -11.80
N PRO A 141 19.98 22.17 -11.16
CA PRO A 141 21.14 22.65 -11.88
C PRO A 141 21.88 21.49 -12.56
N GLU A 142 22.57 21.81 -13.66
CA GLU A 142 23.42 20.87 -14.37
C GLU A 142 24.56 20.36 -13.46
N PHE A 143 24.88 19.08 -13.50
CA PHE A 143 25.95 18.48 -12.70
C PHE A 143 27.11 18.01 -13.58
N LYS A 144 28.29 18.62 -13.37
CA LYS A 144 29.47 18.34 -14.18
C LYS A 144 30.20 17.07 -13.71
N LEU A 145 30.66 16.26 -14.66
CA LEU A 145 31.56 15.13 -14.46
C LEU A 145 32.86 15.33 -15.28
N PRO A 146 34.07 15.08 -14.74
CA PRO A 146 34.35 14.82 -13.33
C PRO A 146 33.90 15.98 -12.44
N ALA A 147 33.43 15.64 -11.25
CA ALA A 147 32.86 16.62 -10.32
C ALA A 147 33.96 17.50 -9.70
N SER A 148 33.72 18.82 -9.64
CA SER A 148 34.49 19.76 -8.82
C SER A 148 33.89 19.87 -7.41
N THR A 149 32.60 19.66 -7.27
CA THR A 149 31.86 19.54 -6.01
C THR A 149 30.97 18.32 -6.10
N ASN A 150 30.81 17.58 -5.00
CA ASN A 150 30.00 16.37 -4.99
C ASN A 150 28.56 16.63 -4.58
N ASN A 151 28.19 17.85 -4.28
CA ASN A 151 26.86 18.23 -3.76
C ASN A 151 26.22 19.31 -4.61
N ILE A 152 24.93 19.17 -4.87
CA ILE A 152 24.05 20.24 -5.38
C ILE A 152 22.73 20.22 -4.62
N GLU A 153 22.11 21.38 -4.52
CA GLU A 153 20.83 21.56 -3.85
C GLU A 153 19.87 22.34 -4.76
N ALA A 154 18.61 21.95 -4.79
CA ALA A 154 17.56 22.70 -5.45
C ALA A 154 16.19 22.37 -4.82
N GLY A 155 15.44 23.43 -4.45
CA GLY A 155 14.18 23.26 -3.74
C GLY A 155 14.41 22.47 -2.45
N ASN A 156 13.65 21.41 -2.28
CA ASN A 156 13.74 20.52 -1.12
C ASN A 156 14.63 19.28 -1.39
N PHE A 157 15.48 19.29 -2.42
CA PHE A 157 16.36 18.18 -2.76
C PHE A 157 17.82 18.50 -2.48
N GLU A 158 18.49 17.57 -1.82
CA GLU A 158 19.94 17.50 -1.66
C GLU A 158 20.47 16.31 -2.48
N ILE A 159 21.36 16.55 -3.45
CA ILE A 159 21.92 15.49 -4.32
C ILE A 159 23.41 15.42 -4.09
N ASN A 160 23.90 14.24 -3.76
CA ASN A 160 25.32 13.96 -3.57
C ASN A 160 25.78 12.90 -4.57
N LEU A 161 26.85 13.18 -5.31
CA LEU A 161 27.55 12.19 -6.10
C LEU A 161 28.27 11.22 -5.16
N LYS A 162 27.76 9.99 -5.06
CA LYS A 162 28.33 8.94 -4.21
C LYS A 162 29.48 8.22 -4.89
N ARG A 163 29.38 7.97 -6.19
CA ARG A 163 30.37 7.27 -6.98
C ARG A 163 30.24 7.65 -8.45
N VAL A 164 31.37 7.72 -9.13
CA VAL A 164 31.44 7.83 -10.59
C VAL A 164 32.55 6.92 -11.11
N LYS A 165 32.30 6.30 -12.24
CA LYS A 165 33.27 5.54 -13.02
C LYS A 165 33.14 5.97 -14.48
N GLN A 166 34.20 6.56 -15.05
CA GLN A 166 34.24 6.96 -16.44
C GLN A 166 35.19 6.03 -17.18
N GLU A 167 34.71 5.36 -18.19
CA GLU A 167 35.46 4.51 -19.13
C GLU A 167 35.30 5.07 -20.53
N THR A 168 36.10 4.59 -21.49
CA THR A 168 36.12 5.14 -22.87
C THR A 168 34.73 5.21 -23.52
N LYS A 169 33.82 4.24 -23.26
CA LYS A 169 32.51 4.14 -23.92
C LYS A 169 31.31 4.17 -22.93
N GLU A 170 31.58 4.16 -21.65
CA GLU A 170 30.56 4.10 -20.60
C GLU A 170 30.91 5.01 -19.42
N THR A 171 29.95 5.69 -18.90
CA THR A 171 30.04 6.38 -17.62
C THR A 171 28.94 5.89 -16.70
N TRP A 172 29.33 5.44 -15.52
CA TRP A 172 28.43 5.05 -14.45
C TRP A 172 28.49 6.08 -13.32
N ALA A 173 27.37 6.66 -12.96
CA ALA A 173 27.26 7.59 -11.81
C ALA A 173 26.17 7.11 -10.85
N THR A 174 26.47 7.11 -9.55
CA THR A 174 25.50 6.86 -8.48
C THR A 174 25.34 8.14 -7.66
N PHE A 175 24.13 8.63 -7.61
CA PHE A 175 23.76 9.78 -6.80
C PHE A 175 22.96 9.33 -5.57
N THR A 176 23.21 9.95 -4.42
CA THR A 176 22.33 9.85 -3.27
C THR A 176 21.45 11.09 -3.27
N ILE A 177 20.15 10.92 -3.34
CA ILE A 177 19.17 11.99 -3.33
C ILE A 177 18.42 11.93 -2.01
N LYS A 178 18.38 13.07 -1.29
CA LYS A 178 17.62 13.26 -0.07
C LYS A 178 16.53 14.29 -0.33
N TYR A 179 15.34 14.02 0.20
CA TYR A 179 14.21 14.93 0.17
C TYR A 179 13.92 15.48 1.56
N THR A 180 13.67 16.80 1.65
CA THR A 180 13.42 17.52 2.91
C THR A 180 12.10 18.29 2.93
N GLY A 181 11.30 18.14 1.85
CA GLY A 181 9.98 18.77 1.75
C GLY A 181 8.94 18.12 2.68
N LYS A 182 7.79 18.74 2.81
CA LYS A 182 6.73 18.31 3.74
C LYS A 182 5.84 17.20 3.18
N ASP A 183 5.60 17.25 1.87
CA ASP A 183 4.73 16.33 1.14
C ASP A 183 5.56 15.19 0.53
N TYR A 184 5.18 14.68 -0.61
CA TYR A 184 5.89 13.63 -1.33
C TYR A 184 6.75 14.19 -2.46
N ALA A 185 7.78 13.45 -2.82
CA ALA A 185 8.54 13.71 -4.04
C ALA A 185 8.71 12.44 -4.86
N ILE A 186 8.77 12.59 -6.16
CA ILE A 186 8.98 11.49 -7.10
C ILE A 186 10.25 11.76 -7.89
N ILE A 187 11.07 10.73 -8.02
CA ILE A 187 12.22 10.71 -8.89
C ILE A 187 11.94 9.73 -10.03
N ASP A 188 12.02 10.20 -11.26
CA ASP A 188 12.00 9.37 -12.46
C ASP A 188 13.40 9.32 -13.09
N PRO A 189 14.24 8.32 -12.76
CA PRO A 189 15.60 8.26 -13.26
C PRO A 189 15.71 8.10 -14.78
N SER A 190 14.64 7.70 -15.46
CA SER A 190 14.63 7.57 -16.92
C SER A 190 14.77 8.91 -17.65
N ARG A 191 14.43 10.01 -16.97
CA ARG A 191 14.53 11.39 -17.50
C ARG A 191 15.91 12.01 -17.31
N ILE A 192 16.84 11.32 -16.64
CA ILE A 192 18.21 11.77 -16.50
C ILE A 192 18.92 11.56 -17.86
N SER A 193 19.72 12.51 -18.25
CA SER A 193 20.56 12.42 -19.45
C SER A 193 21.94 13.04 -19.20
N VAL A 194 22.85 12.85 -20.13
CA VAL A 194 24.16 13.50 -20.09
C VAL A 194 24.39 14.26 -21.39
N LYS A 195 24.99 15.45 -21.29
CA LYS A 195 25.37 16.28 -22.41
C LYS A 195 26.89 16.35 -22.50
N THR A 196 27.45 16.24 -23.72
CA THR A 196 28.88 16.44 -24.01
C THR A 196 29.22 17.94 -24.08
N GLU A 197 30.52 18.29 -24.11
CA GLU A 197 30.98 19.67 -24.35
C GLU A 197 30.52 20.22 -25.70
N LYS A 198 30.23 19.34 -26.69
CA LYS A 198 29.70 19.73 -28.00
C LYS A 198 28.18 19.90 -28.05
N GLY A 199 27.50 19.62 -26.92
CA GLY A 199 26.03 19.75 -26.79
C GLY A 199 25.23 18.52 -27.18
N GLU A 200 25.88 17.42 -27.58
CA GLU A 200 25.19 16.15 -27.87
C GLU A 200 24.66 15.55 -26.58
N GLN A 201 23.43 15.01 -26.60
CA GLN A 201 22.75 14.51 -25.41
C GLN A 201 22.47 13.00 -25.52
N TYR A 202 22.69 12.29 -24.44
CA TYR A 202 22.50 10.84 -24.33
C TYR A 202 21.68 10.50 -23.10
N ALA A 203 20.68 9.63 -23.27
CA ALA A 203 19.77 9.23 -22.20
C ALA A 203 20.46 8.30 -21.18
N ASN A 204 19.85 8.21 -20.01
CA ASN A 204 20.20 7.19 -19.03
C ASN A 204 19.72 5.81 -19.50
N GLU A 205 20.64 4.88 -19.66
CA GLU A 205 20.37 3.51 -20.11
C GLU A 205 20.33 2.49 -18.95
N PHE A 206 20.24 2.96 -17.71
CA PHE A 206 20.14 2.06 -16.57
C PHE A 206 18.81 1.29 -16.57
N ARG A 207 18.85 0.02 -16.92
CA ARG A 207 17.68 -0.83 -17.21
C ARG A 207 16.72 -1.06 -16.04
N LYS A 208 17.15 -0.80 -14.81
CA LYS A 208 16.33 -0.98 -13.59
C LYS A 208 15.75 0.33 -13.07
N SER A 209 15.76 1.36 -13.90
CA SER A 209 15.16 2.64 -13.54
C SER A 209 13.64 2.49 -13.35
N LYS A 210 13.19 2.58 -12.11
CA LYS A 210 11.78 2.72 -11.74
C LYS A 210 11.60 4.07 -11.09
N MET A 211 10.39 4.62 -11.16
CA MET A 211 10.03 5.77 -10.34
C MET A 211 10.23 5.45 -8.87
N ILE A 212 10.73 6.42 -8.14
CA ILE A 212 11.05 6.32 -6.72
C ILE A 212 10.26 7.37 -5.98
N LEU A 213 9.44 6.95 -5.03
CA LEU A 213 8.76 7.86 -4.12
C LEU A 213 9.65 8.15 -2.91
N LEU A 214 9.66 9.41 -2.48
CA LEU A 214 10.34 9.90 -1.27
C LEU A 214 9.34 10.60 -0.35
N GLU A 215 9.46 10.31 0.92
CA GLU A 215 8.83 11.04 2.02
C GLU A 215 9.86 11.98 2.67
N ASN A 216 9.39 12.86 3.56
CA ASN A 216 10.28 13.76 4.31
C ASN A 216 11.43 13.00 5.00
N GLY A 217 12.66 13.42 4.73
CA GLY A 217 13.87 12.82 5.30
C GLY A 217 14.41 11.59 4.58
N ASP A 218 13.67 11.05 3.61
CA ASP A 218 14.09 9.90 2.83
C ASP A 218 15.37 10.16 2.02
N LYS A 219 16.18 9.10 1.91
CA LYS A 219 17.40 9.09 1.08
C LYS A 219 17.39 7.85 0.20
N LYS A 220 17.56 8.03 -1.10
CA LYS A 220 17.66 6.93 -2.08
C LYS A 220 18.87 7.10 -2.98
N ASN A 221 19.44 5.96 -3.41
CA ASN A 221 20.45 5.98 -4.43
C ASN A 221 19.79 5.88 -5.81
N VAL A 222 20.27 6.69 -6.73
CA VAL A 222 19.85 6.72 -8.13
C VAL A 222 21.08 6.44 -8.98
N ASP A 223 21.01 5.42 -9.81
CA ASP A 223 22.06 5.08 -10.75
C ASP A 223 21.74 5.62 -12.13
N ALA A 224 22.77 6.14 -12.79
CA ALA A 224 22.71 6.56 -14.18
C ALA A 224 23.88 5.94 -14.96
N VAL A 225 23.55 5.38 -16.10
CA VAL A 225 24.52 4.77 -17.02
C VAL A 225 24.40 5.42 -18.38
N PHE A 226 25.49 5.93 -18.90
CA PHE A 226 25.53 6.61 -20.18
C PHE A 226 26.50 5.91 -21.10
N HIS A 227 26.05 5.60 -22.33
CA HIS A 227 26.88 5.04 -23.38
C HIS A 227 27.07 6.07 -24.50
N ILE A 228 28.31 6.50 -24.72
CA ILE A 228 28.66 7.40 -25.81
C ILE A 228 29.67 6.71 -26.70
N PRO A 229 29.44 6.58 -28.03
CA PRO A 229 30.41 5.98 -28.90
C PRO A 229 31.77 6.70 -28.85
N ALA A 230 32.90 5.96 -28.76
CA ALA A 230 34.24 6.54 -28.64
C ALA A 230 34.62 7.44 -29.82
N LYS A 231 33.98 7.27 -31.00
CA LYS A 231 34.16 8.17 -32.15
C LYS A 231 33.60 9.58 -31.91
N VAL A 232 32.68 9.74 -30.98
CA VAL A 232 32.08 11.02 -30.59
C VAL A 232 32.94 11.68 -29.53
N VAL A 233 33.23 10.95 -28.45
CA VAL A 233 34.04 11.42 -27.34
C VAL A 233 34.57 10.23 -26.54
N ASP A 234 35.79 10.32 -26.07
CA ASP A 234 36.34 9.40 -25.07
C ASP A 234 35.87 9.88 -23.69
N MET A 235 34.88 9.18 -23.13
CA MET A 235 34.30 9.57 -21.86
C MET A 235 35.25 9.50 -20.69
N GLN A 236 36.35 8.73 -20.79
CA GLN A 236 37.36 8.66 -19.72
C GLN A 236 37.97 10.01 -19.41
N PHE A 237 38.13 10.88 -20.42
CA PHE A 237 38.77 12.19 -20.32
C PHE A 237 37.84 13.36 -20.57
N ALA A 238 36.62 13.11 -20.99
CA ALA A 238 35.66 14.15 -21.35
C ALA A 238 35.02 14.81 -20.12
N LYS A 239 34.66 16.08 -20.28
CA LYS A 239 33.71 16.72 -19.40
C LYS A 239 32.30 16.38 -19.88
N LEU A 240 31.54 15.82 -18.98
CA LEU A 240 30.15 15.44 -19.18
C LEU A 240 29.27 16.27 -18.24
N PHE A 241 28.06 16.58 -18.66
CA PHE A 241 27.13 17.41 -17.91
C PHE A 241 25.82 16.65 -17.73
N VAL A 242 25.58 16.15 -16.51
CA VAL A 242 24.33 15.46 -16.19
C VAL A 242 23.20 16.47 -16.21
N GLN A 243 22.19 16.16 -16.98
CA GLN A 243 20.93 16.90 -17.13
C GLN A 243 19.84 16.15 -16.40
N TRP A 244 19.18 16.81 -15.49
CA TRP A 244 18.12 16.16 -14.67
C TRP A 244 16.77 16.15 -15.38
N GLY A 245 16.58 16.97 -16.41
CA GLY A 245 15.27 17.11 -17.04
C GLY A 245 14.19 17.46 -16.02
N GLU A 246 13.04 16.85 -16.15
CA GLU A 246 11.96 16.89 -15.17
C GLU A 246 11.91 15.61 -14.35
N CYS A 247 13.08 15.09 -13.95
CA CYS A 247 13.16 13.83 -13.25
C CYS A 247 12.73 13.92 -11.78
N MET A 248 12.63 15.12 -11.23
CA MET A 248 12.21 15.35 -9.83
C MET A 248 10.97 16.22 -9.79
N THR A 249 9.93 15.70 -9.16
CA THR A 249 8.67 16.40 -8.96
C THR A 249 8.26 16.37 -7.50
N GLU A 250 7.58 17.41 -7.05
CA GLU A 250 6.90 17.45 -5.75
C GLU A 250 5.40 17.26 -5.95
N THR A 251 4.78 16.48 -5.11
CA THR A 251 3.37 16.10 -5.22
C THR A 251 2.73 15.96 -3.84
N LYS A 252 1.41 15.86 -3.81
CA LYS A 252 0.63 15.67 -2.58
C LYS A 252 -0.25 14.46 -2.71
N ALA A 253 -0.48 13.78 -1.60
CA ALA A 253 -1.47 12.74 -1.55
C ALA A 253 -2.88 13.33 -1.65
N GLU A 254 -3.71 12.75 -2.50
CA GLU A 254 -5.11 13.09 -2.73
C GLU A 254 -5.99 11.99 -2.15
N PRO A 255 -6.59 12.20 -0.95
CA PRO A 255 -7.46 11.22 -0.33
C PRO A 255 -8.71 10.94 -1.15
N PHE A 256 -9.17 9.68 -1.12
CA PHE A 256 -10.45 9.28 -1.65
C PHE A 256 -11.09 8.17 -0.80
N GLU A 257 -12.40 8.00 -0.92
CA GLU A 257 -13.19 6.98 -0.24
C GLU A 257 -13.69 5.95 -1.25
N LEU A 258 -13.77 4.69 -0.84
CA LEU A 258 -14.41 3.65 -1.64
C LEU A 258 -15.93 3.71 -1.51
N GLY A 259 -16.44 4.01 -0.32
CA GLY A 259 -17.86 4.10 -0.03
C GLY A 259 -18.61 2.77 -0.05
N GLU A 260 -17.89 1.65 -0.08
CA GLU A 260 -18.41 0.29 -0.15
C GLU A 260 -17.87 -0.55 1.00
N SER A 261 -18.63 -1.57 1.37
CA SER A 261 -18.26 -2.54 2.40
C SER A 261 -18.56 -3.96 1.93
N ALA A 262 -17.96 -4.94 2.59
CA ALA A 262 -18.22 -6.35 2.34
C ALA A 262 -18.35 -7.10 3.67
N THR A 263 -19.17 -8.16 3.65
CA THR A 263 -19.48 -8.94 4.84
C THR A 263 -18.86 -10.33 4.77
N PHE A 264 -18.19 -10.72 5.82
CA PHE A 264 -17.80 -12.09 6.08
C PHE A 264 -18.92 -12.82 6.80
N GLU A 265 -19.34 -13.96 6.25
CA GLU A 265 -20.35 -14.85 6.83
C GLU A 265 -19.67 -16.11 7.40
N LEU A 266 -20.15 -16.60 8.56
CA LEU A 266 -19.66 -17.82 9.18
C LEU A 266 -19.78 -19.01 8.20
N ASP A 267 -18.71 -19.76 8.05
CA ASP A 267 -18.74 -21.07 7.44
C ASP A 267 -18.94 -22.13 8.52
N GLU A 268 -20.20 -22.48 8.79
CA GLU A 268 -20.57 -23.45 9.81
C GLU A 268 -19.93 -24.83 9.57
N ALA A 269 -19.89 -25.26 8.30
CA ALA A 269 -19.36 -26.58 7.94
C ALA A 269 -17.84 -26.64 8.21
N LEU A 270 -17.10 -25.64 7.73
CA LEU A 270 -15.65 -25.54 7.96
C LEU A 270 -15.35 -25.35 9.45
N THR A 271 -16.13 -24.52 10.14
CA THR A 271 -15.99 -24.28 11.59
C THR A 271 -16.18 -25.58 12.36
N ALA A 272 -17.21 -26.37 12.04
CA ALA A 272 -17.44 -27.66 12.69
C ALA A 272 -16.35 -28.71 12.37
N GLU A 273 -15.84 -28.70 11.14
CA GLU A 273 -14.74 -29.59 10.73
C GLU A 273 -13.44 -29.30 11.47
N LYS A 274 -13.06 -28.02 11.54
CA LYS A 274 -11.75 -27.59 12.10
C LYS A 274 -11.68 -27.58 13.63
N ASN A 275 -12.81 -27.65 14.32
CA ASN A 275 -12.89 -27.70 15.80
C ASN A 275 -13.18 -29.12 16.33
N LYS A 276 -13.10 -30.15 15.51
CA LYS A 276 -13.16 -31.57 15.93
C LYS A 276 -11.80 -31.97 16.55
#